data_f05172b3063036bf13c21e0b74c1f3cd
#
_entry.id   f05172b3063036bf13c21e0b74c1f3cd
#
_cell.length_a   1.000
_cell.length_b   1.000
_cell.length_c   1.000
_cell.angle_alpha   90.00
_cell.angle_beta   90.00
_cell.angle_gamma   90.00
#
_symmetry.space_group_name_H-M   'P 1'
#
loop_
_entity.id
_entity.type
_entity.pdbx_description
1 polymer ?
#
loop_
_entity_poly.entity_id
_entity_poly.type
_entity_poly.pdbx_seq_one_letter_code
_entity_poly.pdbx_strand_id
1 'polypeptide(L)'
;GGRGIDVGTDHGYLPVALVQSGAALSMLATDVRPGPLDSARRCVRENGLEGQIETRLADGLDGLPLGGITDIIIAGMGGQLIAEILSRRVLELGGVNLLLQPMTQAPYLRQWLCGNGFAIRQERCAVAAGKAYAVIQAAFTGEKIPCPPLYALVGRSPEDEGEDAGTYLETLLGREEKRLKGLCASASPNPAGIAEAEMLAAWLREILAARDQKKGE
;
A
#
# COMPACT_ATOMS: atom_id res chain seq x y z
N GLY A 1 2.22 5.62 -20.57
CA GLY A 1 1.68 6.16 -19.31
C GLY A 1 0.21 6.54 -19.45
N GLY A 2 -0.53 6.48 -18.37
CA GLY A 2 -1.94 6.81 -18.32
C GLY A 2 -2.20 8.14 -17.60
N ARG A 3 -3.46 8.36 -17.23
CA ARG A 3 -3.88 9.48 -16.37
C ARG A 3 -4.04 8.96 -14.94
N GLY A 4 -3.31 9.56 -13.99
CA GLY A 4 -3.33 9.13 -12.60
C GLY A 4 -3.98 10.15 -11.66
N ILE A 5 -4.40 9.64 -10.48
CA ILE A 5 -4.76 10.46 -9.31
C ILE A 5 -3.78 10.11 -8.20
N ASP A 6 -3.20 11.12 -7.56
CA ASP A 6 -2.41 11.01 -6.34
C ASP A 6 -3.21 11.60 -5.17
N VAL A 7 -3.64 10.74 -4.26
CA VAL A 7 -4.50 11.11 -3.12
C VAL A 7 -3.65 11.36 -1.88
N GLY A 8 -3.73 12.56 -1.31
CA GLY A 8 -2.88 13.00 -0.21
C GLY A 8 -1.48 13.35 -0.70
N THR A 9 -1.42 14.14 -1.75
CA THR A 9 -0.18 14.46 -2.49
C THR A 9 0.88 15.20 -1.68
N ASP A 10 0.47 15.84 -0.57
CA ASP A 10 1.32 16.65 0.32
C ASP A 10 2.11 17.70 -0.45
N HIS A 11 3.38 17.44 -0.78
CA HIS A 11 4.26 18.38 -1.50
C HIS A 11 4.27 18.22 -3.04
N GLY A 12 3.52 17.25 -3.59
CA GLY A 12 3.45 17.02 -5.04
C GLY A 12 4.69 16.36 -5.67
N TYR A 13 5.60 15.83 -4.86
CA TYR A 13 6.83 15.20 -5.38
C TYR A 13 6.56 13.96 -6.21
N LEU A 14 5.60 13.12 -5.78
CA LEU A 14 5.28 11.88 -6.48
C LEU A 14 4.68 12.12 -7.88
N PRO A 15 3.63 12.94 -8.04
CA PRO A 15 3.10 13.22 -9.37
C PRO A 15 4.12 13.91 -10.29
N VAL A 16 4.97 14.80 -9.76
CA VAL A 16 6.05 15.40 -10.54
C VAL A 16 7.03 14.34 -11.04
N ALA A 17 7.50 13.45 -10.17
CA ALA A 17 8.42 12.39 -10.55
C ALA A 17 7.82 11.42 -11.58
N LEU A 18 6.53 11.07 -11.45
CA LEU A 18 5.86 10.17 -12.38
C LEU A 18 5.67 10.79 -13.77
N VAL A 19 5.37 12.06 -13.86
CA VAL A 19 5.25 12.76 -15.15
C VAL A 19 6.63 12.96 -15.77
N GLN A 20 7.64 13.39 -15.02
CA GLN A 20 9.00 13.59 -15.51
C GLN A 20 9.64 12.30 -16.02
N SER A 21 9.38 11.17 -15.38
CA SER A 21 9.87 9.86 -15.84
C SER A 21 9.10 9.27 -17.02
N GLY A 22 7.98 9.91 -17.44
CA GLY A 22 7.09 9.38 -18.48
C GLY A 22 6.23 8.21 -18.01
N ALA A 23 6.22 7.88 -16.72
CA ALA A 23 5.37 6.83 -16.15
C ALA A 23 3.88 7.25 -16.18
N ALA A 24 3.58 8.54 -16.05
CA ALA A 24 2.25 9.10 -16.24
C ALA A 24 2.27 10.17 -17.34
N LEU A 25 1.19 10.24 -18.14
CA LEU A 25 0.96 11.34 -19.10
C LEU A 25 0.47 12.60 -18.41
N SER A 26 -0.42 12.43 -17.44
CA SER A 26 -0.94 13.52 -16.61
C SER A 26 -1.41 13.00 -15.26
N MET A 27 -1.42 13.90 -14.28
CA MET A 27 -1.80 13.58 -12.90
C MET A 27 -2.80 14.59 -12.36
N LEU A 28 -3.72 14.11 -11.52
CA LEU A 28 -4.52 14.92 -10.61
C LEU A 28 -3.97 14.72 -9.20
N ALA A 29 -3.30 15.73 -8.66
CA ALA A 29 -2.73 15.72 -7.33
C ALA A 29 -3.74 16.32 -6.33
N THR A 30 -4.15 15.56 -5.32
CA THR A 30 -5.19 15.98 -4.38
C THR A 30 -4.72 15.94 -2.94
N ASP A 31 -5.23 16.84 -2.11
CA ASP A 31 -5.08 16.81 -0.66
C ASP A 31 -6.35 17.37 -0.02
N VAL A 32 -6.65 16.95 1.20
CA VAL A 32 -7.79 17.44 1.98
C VAL A 32 -7.47 18.79 2.65
N ARG A 33 -6.21 19.16 2.76
CA ARG A 33 -5.74 20.39 3.40
C ARG A 33 -5.20 21.38 2.38
N PRO A 34 -5.55 22.66 2.49
CA PRO A 34 -5.09 23.67 1.54
C PRO A 34 -3.57 23.92 1.61
N GLY A 35 -2.95 23.88 2.79
CA GLY A 35 -1.51 24.15 2.96
C GLY A 35 -0.60 23.18 2.19
N PRO A 36 -0.72 21.85 2.38
CA PRO A 36 -0.05 20.85 1.55
C PRO A 36 -0.31 21.05 0.05
N LEU A 37 -1.56 21.29 -0.34
CA LEU A 37 -1.94 21.52 -1.72
C LEU A 37 -1.26 22.74 -2.34
N ASP A 38 -1.06 23.83 -1.56
CA ASP A 38 -0.32 25.01 -2.03
C ASP A 38 1.17 24.71 -2.21
N SER A 39 1.74 23.82 -1.38
CA SER A 39 3.10 23.31 -1.56
C SER A 39 3.22 22.48 -2.85
N ALA A 40 2.23 21.60 -3.10
CA ALA A 40 2.16 20.82 -4.34
C ALA A 40 2.07 21.73 -5.57
N ARG A 41 1.21 22.76 -5.55
CA ARG A 41 1.11 23.76 -6.64
C ARG A 41 2.42 24.46 -6.93
N ARG A 42 3.17 24.81 -5.88
CA ARG A 42 4.50 25.41 -6.02
C ARG A 42 5.46 24.43 -6.68
N CYS A 43 5.52 23.20 -6.20
CA CYS A 43 6.38 22.15 -6.75
C CYS A 43 6.07 21.91 -8.23
N VAL A 44 4.80 21.79 -8.62
CA VAL A 44 4.38 21.62 -10.02
C VAL A 44 4.86 22.78 -10.89
N ARG A 45 4.68 24.02 -10.43
CA ARG A 45 5.10 25.24 -11.16
C ARG A 45 6.61 25.35 -11.29
N GLU A 46 7.35 25.07 -10.22
CA GLU A 46 8.82 25.10 -10.23
C GLU A 46 9.42 24.08 -11.20
N ASN A 47 8.66 23.03 -11.53
CA ASN A 47 9.04 22.01 -12.52
C ASN A 47 8.43 22.23 -13.91
N GLY A 48 7.63 23.29 -14.12
CA GLY A 48 7.03 23.62 -15.42
C GLY A 48 5.97 22.61 -15.89
N LEU A 49 5.26 21.97 -14.96
CA LEU A 49 4.34 20.86 -15.25
C LEU A 49 2.85 21.22 -15.08
N GLU A 50 2.49 22.53 -15.05
CA GLU A 50 1.12 22.98 -14.86
C GLU A 50 0.15 22.50 -15.97
N GLY A 51 0.66 22.19 -17.15
CA GLY A 51 -0.11 21.64 -18.25
C GLY A 51 -0.39 20.13 -18.12
N GLN A 52 0.31 19.43 -17.22
CA GLN A 52 0.22 17.97 -17.08
C GLN A 52 -0.24 17.54 -15.68
N ILE A 53 -0.08 18.41 -14.68
CA ILE A 53 -0.47 18.10 -13.29
C ILE A 53 -1.47 19.18 -12.82
N GLU A 54 -2.73 18.73 -12.65
CA GLU A 54 -3.77 19.52 -11.98
C GLU A 54 -3.69 19.29 -10.46
N THR A 55 -3.94 20.33 -9.66
CA THR A 55 -4.04 20.21 -8.20
C THR A 55 -5.44 20.56 -7.73
N ARG A 56 -6.05 19.73 -6.87
CA ARG A 56 -7.41 19.90 -6.40
C ARG A 56 -7.57 19.59 -4.91
N LEU A 57 -8.32 20.43 -4.20
CA LEU A 57 -8.73 20.16 -2.82
C LEU A 57 -9.83 19.10 -2.85
N ALA A 58 -9.63 17.95 -2.20
CA ALA A 58 -10.59 16.85 -2.12
C ALA A 58 -10.36 15.99 -0.89
N ASP A 59 -11.44 15.41 -0.35
CA ASP A 59 -11.37 14.39 0.70
C ASP A 59 -11.36 13.00 0.04
N GLY A 60 -10.17 12.41 -0.02
CA GLY A 60 -9.98 11.14 -0.69
C GLY A 60 -10.35 11.20 -2.18
N LEU A 61 -11.34 10.40 -2.58
CA LEU A 61 -11.85 10.33 -3.96
C LEU A 61 -13.17 11.08 -4.17
N ASP A 62 -13.70 11.76 -3.15
CA ASP A 62 -15.01 12.40 -3.20
C ASP A 62 -15.04 13.51 -4.23
N GLY A 63 -16.08 13.47 -5.11
CA GLY A 63 -16.29 14.47 -6.15
C GLY A 63 -15.23 14.50 -7.26
N LEU A 64 -14.27 13.57 -7.28
CA LEU A 64 -13.28 13.50 -8.34
C LEU A 64 -13.83 12.80 -9.59
N PRO A 65 -13.47 13.28 -10.79
CA PRO A 65 -13.83 12.61 -12.03
C PRO A 65 -12.94 11.37 -12.21
N LEU A 66 -13.53 10.18 -12.17
CA LEU A 66 -12.80 8.91 -12.37
C LEU A 66 -12.80 8.46 -13.84
N GLY A 67 -13.61 9.09 -14.71
CA GLY A 67 -13.65 8.77 -16.14
C GLY A 67 -12.30 9.02 -16.83
N GLY A 68 -11.76 7.98 -17.46
CA GLY A 68 -10.46 8.04 -18.15
C GLY A 68 -9.23 8.00 -17.23
N ILE A 69 -9.43 7.80 -15.93
CA ILE A 69 -8.33 7.54 -14.97
C ILE A 69 -7.91 6.08 -15.10
N THR A 70 -6.62 5.87 -15.25
CA THR A 70 -6.02 4.53 -15.36
C THR A 70 -5.43 4.06 -14.03
N ASP A 71 -4.92 5.00 -13.21
CA ASP A 71 -4.21 4.68 -11.99
C ASP A 71 -4.64 5.60 -10.84
N ILE A 72 -4.81 5.04 -9.65
CA ILE A 72 -4.99 5.78 -8.40
C ILE A 72 -3.90 5.37 -7.43
N ILE A 73 -3.20 6.36 -6.90
CA ILE A 73 -2.12 6.18 -5.94
C ILE A 73 -2.59 6.73 -4.60
N ILE A 74 -2.47 5.93 -3.54
CA ILE A 74 -2.71 6.35 -2.15
C ILE A 74 -1.52 5.86 -1.32
N ALA A 75 -0.61 6.76 -1.03
CA ALA A 75 0.63 6.43 -0.33
C ALA A 75 0.78 7.26 0.96
N GLY A 76 1.55 6.71 1.93
CA GLY A 76 1.85 7.43 3.16
C GLY A 76 0.72 7.47 4.19
N MET A 77 -0.33 6.68 4.03
CA MET A 77 -1.51 6.64 4.89
C MET A 77 -1.64 5.34 5.67
N GLY A 78 -2.44 5.31 6.75
CA GLY A 78 -2.79 4.06 7.43
C GLY A 78 -3.70 3.18 6.57
N GLY A 79 -3.54 1.84 6.67
CA GLY A 79 -4.32 0.90 5.86
C GLY A 79 -5.83 1.02 6.07
N GLN A 80 -6.29 1.40 7.27
CA GLN A 80 -7.71 1.67 7.53
C GLN A 80 -8.22 2.89 6.77
N LEU A 81 -7.46 3.98 6.75
CA LEU A 81 -7.82 5.19 6.02
C LEU A 81 -7.84 4.94 4.50
N ILE A 82 -6.88 4.19 3.98
CA ILE A 82 -6.88 3.79 2.56
C ILE A 82 -8.17 3.01 2.23
N ALA A 83 -8.51 2.03 3.06
CA ALA A 83 -9.73 1.24 2.88
C ALA A 83 -10.99 2.11 2.95
N GLU A 84 -11.04 3.08 3.88
CA GLU A 84 -12.15 4.03 4.01
C GLU A 84 -12.32 4.89 2.75
N ILE A 85 -11.23 5.45 2.22
CA ILE A 85 -11.24 6.25 0.99
C ILE A 85 -11.78 5.42 -0.18
N LEU A 86 -11.27 4.19 -0.35
CA LEU A 86 -11.71 3.31 -1.44
C LEU A 86 -13.17 2.86 -1.28
N SER A 87 -13.64 2.66 -0.04
CA SER A 87 -15.00 2.15 0.25
C SER A 87 -16.10 3.05 -0.28
N ARG A 88 -15.85 4.36 -0.37
CA ARG A 88 -16.83 5.36 -0.83
C ARG A 88 -17.15 5.24 -2.33
N ARG A 89 -16.24 4.66 -3.14
CA ARG A 89 -16.35 4.63 -4.60
C ARG A 89 -16.03 3.26 -5.23
N VAL A 90 -16.14 2.15 -4.48
CA VAL A 90 -15.72 0.79 -4.92
C VAL A 90 -16.21 0.43 -6.33
N LEU A 91 -17.50 0.64 -6.60
CA LEU A 91 -18.10 0.24 -7.89
C LEU A 91 -17.62 1.07 -9.09
N GLU A 92 -17.01 2.22 -8.85
CA GLU A 92 -16.49 3.11 -9.89
C GLU A 92 -15.00 2.82 -10.20
N LEU A 93 -14.37 1.93 -9.44
CA LEU A 93 -12.95 1.57 -9.60
C LEU A 93 -12.71 0.44 -10.61
N GLY A 94 -13.76 0.02 -11.33
CA GLY A 94 -13.61 -0.97 -12.39
C GLY A 94 -12.67 -0.49 -13.51
N GLY A 95 -11.64 -1.29 -13.82
CA GLY A 95 -10.62 -0.95 -14.82
C GLY A 95 -9.53 0.02 -14.35
N VAL A 96 -9.57 0.47 -13.08
CA VAL A 96 -8.53 1.33 -12.49
C VAL A 96 -7.51 0.47 -11.76
N ASN A 97 -6.24 0.77 -11.96
CA ASN A 97 -5.13 0.19 -11.23
C ASN A 97 -4.87 0.98 -9.94
N LEU A 98 -4.84 0.30 -8.81
CA LEU A 98 -4.59 0.90 -7.50
C LEU A 98 -3.15 0.63 -7.08
N LEU A 99 -2.43 1.67 -6.68
CA LEU A 99 -1.09 1.60 -6.10
C LEU A 99 -1.17 2.13 -4.66
N LEU A 100 -1.13 1.22 -3.70
CA LEU A 100 -1.42 1.51 -2.29
C LEU A 100 -0.18 1.28 -1.45
N GLN A 101 0.24 2.29 -0.67
CA GLN A 101 1.35 2.14 0.26
C GLN A 101 0.87 2.44 1.69
N PRO A 102 0.45 1.41 2.45
CA PRO A 102 0.05 1.56 3.84
C PRO A 102 1.27 1.72 4.76
N MET A 103 1.33 2.83 5.51
CA MET A 103 2.35 3.07 6.54
C MET A 103 2.16 2.15 7.75
N THR A 104 0.91 1.81 8.04
CA THR A 104 0.49 0.95 9.14
C THR A 104 -0.66 0.06 8.69
N GLN A 105 -0.90 -1.05 9.40
CA GLN A 105 -2.07 -1.93 9.21
C GLN A 105 -2.23 -2.47 7.76
N ALA A 106 -1.13 -2.81 7.10
CA ALA A 106 -1.16 -3.50 5.82
C ALA A 106 -1.99 -4.80 5.85
N PRO A 107 -1.96 -5.63 6.92
CA PRO A 107 -2.82 -6.81 7.03
C PRO A 107 -4.32 -6.49 6.94
N TYR A 108 -4.76 -5.44 7.63
CA TYR A 108 -6.15 -4.98 7.55
C TYR A 108 -6.53 -4.57 6.11
N LEU A 109 -5.66 -3.80 5.45
CA LEU A 109 -5.91 -3.35 4.08
C LEU A 109 -6.04 -4.55 3.11
N ARG A 110 -5.17 -5.55 3.22
CA ARG A 110 -5.27 -6.77 2.39
C ARG A 110 -6.56 -7.54 2.63
N GLN A 111 -6.96 -7.71 3.90
CA GLN A 111 -8.23 -8.34 4.25
C GLN A 111 -9.41 -7.57 3.67
N TRP A 112 -9.39 -6.25 3.79
CA TRP A 112 -10.42 -5.39 3.24
C TRP A 112 -10.50 -5.48 1.71
N LEU A 113 -9.37 -5.44 1.01
CA LEU A 113 -9.30 -5.58 -0.45
C LEU A 113 -9.91 -6.90 -0.92
N CYS A 114 -9.47 -8.02 -0.36
CA CYS A 114 -9.98 -9.35 -0.68
C CYS A 114 -11.50 -9.46 -0.41
N GLY A 115 -11.95 -8.96 0.73
CA GLY A 115 -13.36 -9.01 1.13
C GLY A 115 -14.28 -8.07 0.34
N ASN A 116 -13.72 -7.08 -0.37
CA ASN A 116 -14.49 -6.09 -1.14
C ASN A 116 -14.32 -6.22 -2.66
N GLY A 117 -13.81 -7.35 -3.13
CA GLY A 117 -13.76 -7.66 -4.55
C GLY A 117 -12.56 -7.07 -5.29
N PHE A 118 -11.46 -6.82 -4.59
CA PHE A 118 -10.21 -6.43 -5.21
C PHE A 118 -9.23 -7.60 -5.24
N ALA A 119 -8.60 -7.81 -6.39
CA ALA A 119 -7.48 -8.72 -6.53
C ALA A 119 -6.16 -7.98 -6.32
N ILE A 120 -5.34 -8.46 -5.39
CA ILE A 120 -3.96 -8.01 -5.23
C ILE A 120 -3.14 -8.67 -6.34
N ARG A 121 -2.66 -7.86 -7.28
CA ARG A 121 -1.94 -8.31 -8.49
C ARG A 121 -0.47 -8.55 -8.22
N GLN A 122 0.14 -7.62 -7.48
CA GLN A 122 1.57 -7.61 -7.18
C GLN A 122 1.81 -6.85 -5.88
N GLU A 123 2.89 -7.17 -5.21
CA GLU A 123 3.46 -6.34 -4.16
C GLU A 123 4.96 -6.18 -4.37
N ARG A 124 5.45 -4.99 -4.07
CA ARG A 124 6.87 -4.67 -4.02
C ARG A 124 7.22 -4.11 -2.66
N CYS A 125 8.37 -4.47 -2.17
CA CYS A 125 8.89 -3.95 -0.91
C CYS A 125 9.90 -2.84 -1.16
N ALA A 126 9.96 -1.90 -0.25
CA ALA A 126 10.92 -0.81 -0.28
C ALA A 126 11.40 -0.49 1.13
N VAL A 127 12.68 -0.17 1.27
CA VAL A 127 13.27 0.32 2.52
C VAL A 127 13.60 1.80 2.37
N ALA A 128 13.05 2.62 3.24
CA ALA A 128 13.30 4.05 3.27
C ALA A 128 13.41 4.55 4.71
N ALA A 129 14.42 5.36 5.00
CA ALA A 129 14.68 5.90 6.33
C ALA A 129 14.69 4.82 7.44
N GLY A 130 15.29 3.66 7.17
CA GLY A 130 15.39 2.53 8.11
C GLY A 130 14.07 1.81 8.41
N LYS A 131 13.03 2.03 7.60
CA LYS A 131 11.74 1.34 7.72
C LYS A 131 11.42 0.60 6.43
N ALA A 132 10.86 -0.59 6.57
CA ALA A 132 10.43 -1.41 5.44
C ALA A 132 8.91 -1.24 5.21
N TYR A 133 8.53 -1.13 3.94
CA TYR A 133 7.16 -0.92 3.49
C TYR A 133 6.80 -1.89 2.37
N ALA A 134 5.50 -2.16 2.21
CA ALA A 134 4.97 -2.81 1.03
C ALA A 134 4.18 -1.81 0.18
N VAL A 135 4.36 -1.86 -1.13
CA VAL A 135 3.53 -1.19 -2.14
C VAL A 135 2.65 -2.26 -2.78
N ILE A 136 1.36 -2.11 -2.62
CA ILE A 136 0.35 -3.08 -3.06
C ILE A 136 -0.26 -2.58 -4.36
N GLN A 137 -0.16 -3.37 -5.43
CA GLN A 137 -0.90 -3.16 -6.65
C GLN A 137 -2.17 -4.01 -6.63
N ALA A 138 -3.33 -3.36 -6.75
CA ALA A 138 -4.63 -4.04 -6.73
C ALA A 138 -5.55 -3.52 -7.84
N ALA A 139 -6.55 -4.32 -8.20
CA ALA A 139 -7.58 -3.94 -9.17
C ALA A 139 -8.93 -4.51 -8.73
N PHE A 140 -10.02 -3.76 -8.99
CA PHE A 140 -11.36 -4.23 -8.72
C PHE A 140 -11.79 -5.28 -9.75
N THR A 141 -12.18 -6.46 -9.26
CA THR A 141 -12.67 -7.60 -10.07
C THR A 141 -14.11 -7.94 -9.77
N GLY A 142 -14.64 -7.44 -8.64
CA GLY A 142 -15.95 -7.83 -8.11
C GLY A 142 -15.95 -9.17 -7.36
N GLU A 143 -14.91 -9.97 -7.50
CA GLU A 143 -14.80 -11.28 -6.85
C GLU A 143 -14.21 -11.14 -5.44
N LYS A 144 -14.99 -11.60 -4.45
CA LYS A 144 -14.53 -11.65 -3.05
C LYS A 144 -13.82 -12.97 -2.81
N ILE A 145 -12.62 -12.89 -2.27
CA ILE A 145 -11.80 -14.06 -1.97
C ILE A 145 -11.46 -14.14 -0.49
N PRO A 146 -11.25 -15.35 0.08
CA PRO A 146 -10.71 -15.50 1.43
C PRO A 146 -9.34 -14.85 1.56
N CYS A 147 -9.08 -14.27 2.72
CA CYS A 147 -7.78 -13.71 3.08
C CYS A 147 -7.27 -14.39 4.36
N PRO A 148 -6.60 -15.54 4.27
CA PRO A 148 -6.05 -16.25 5.42
C PRO A 148 -5.06 -15.37 6.22
N PRO A 149 -4.85 -15.62 7.53
CA PRO A 149 -3.99 -14.79 8.37
C PRO A 149 -2.57 -14.59 7.83
N LEU A 150 -1.94 -15.63 7.30
CA LEU A 150 -0.62 -15.51 6.68
C LEU A 150 -0.66 -14.60 5.45
N TYR A 151 -1.64 -14.78 4.55
CA TYR A 151 -1.76 -13.93 3.38
C TYR A 151 -2.06 -12.47 3.76
N ALA A 152 -2.90 -12.25 4.77
CA ALA A 152 -3.12 -10.91 5.30
C ALA A 152 -1.81 -10.28 5.81
N LEU A 153 -0.95 -11.06 6.48
CA LEU A 153 0.31 -10.59 7.03
C LEU A 153 1.33 -10.25 5.95
N VAL A 154 1.59 -11.17 5.03
CA VAL A 154 2.68 -11.05 4.05
C VAL A 154 2.23 -10.61 2.65
N GLY A 155 0.96 -10.85 2.28
CA GLY A 155 0.45 -10.64 0.94
C GLY A 155 1.25 -11.41 -0.11
N ARG A 156 1.64 -10.72 -1.17
CA ARG A 156 2.51 -11.23 -2.24
C ARG A 156 3.99 -10.81 -2.08
N SER A 157 4.36 -10.25 -0.92
CA SER A 157 5.75 -9.86 -0.67
C SER A 157 6.77 -11.02 -0.74
N PRO A 158 6.43 -12.29 -0.48
CA PRO A 158 7.33 -13.40 -0.73
C PRO A 158 7.69 -13.63 -2.21
N GLU A 159 6.84 -13.14 -3.12
CA GLU A 159 7.06 -13.22 -4.58
C GLU A 159 7.95 -12.08 -5.09
N ASP A 160 8.22 -11.07 -4.28
CA ASP A 160 9.11 -9.97 -4.64
C ASP A 160 10.58 -10.41 -4.49
N GLU A 161 11.30 -10.48 -5.61
CA GLU A 161 12.71 -10.90 -5.65
C GLU A 161 13.69 -9.77 -5.28
N GLY A 162 13.18 -8.54 -5.08
CA GLY A 162 13.99 -7.40 -4.67
C GLY A 162 14.66 -7.61 -3.30
N GLU A 163 15.79 -6.94 -3.09
CA GLU A 163 16.55 -7.05 -1.83
C GLU A 163 15.74 -6.61 -0.61
N ASP A 164 14.94 -5.56 -0.76
CA ASP A 164 14.14 -4.97 0.31
C ASP A 164 13.03 -5.91 0.83
N ALA A 165 12.62 -6.90 0.04
CA ALA A 165 11.61 -7.87 0.46
C ALA A 165 12.07 -8.75 1.62
N GLY A 166 13.36 -9.13 1.66
CA GLY A 166 13.95 -9.81 2.82
C GLY A 166 13.80 -8.98 4.09
N THR A 167 14.25 -7.73 4.06
CA THR A 167 14.16 -6.79 5.18
C THR A 167 12.72 -6.54 5.63
N TYR A 168 11.76 -6.48 4.68
CA TYR A 168 10.35 -6.37 5.02
C TYR A 168 9.84 -7.60 5.78
N LEU A 169 10.13 -8.82 5.28
CA LEU A 169 9.72 -10.08 5.92
C LEU A 169 10.39 -10.28 7.30
N GLU A 170 11.67 -9.92 7.45
CA GLU A 170 12.36 -9.90 8.76
C GLU A 170 11.69 -8.93 9.73
N THR A 171 11.27 -7.75 9.25
CA THR A 171 10.52 -6.79 10.06
C THR A 171 9.20 -7.37 10.54
N LEU A 172 8.48 -8.10 9.68
CA LEU A 172 7.23 -8.78 10.07
C LEU A 172 7.51 -9.88 11.10
N LEU A 173 8.54 -10.71 10.90
CA LEU A 173 8.94 -11.74 11.86
C LEU A 173 9.24 -11.15 13.25
N GLY A 174 10.04 -10.10 13.30
CA GLY A 174 10.37 -9.44 14.56
C GLY A 174 9.14 -8.86 15.29
N ARG A 175 8.13 -8.41 14.53
CA ARG A 175 6.85 -7.95 15.09
C ARG A 175 6.04 -9.10 15.67
N GLU A 176 5.92 -10.23 14.97
CA GLU A 176 5.20 -11.40 15.46
C GLU A 176 5.90 -12.05 16.66
N GLU A 177 7.22 -12.12 16.69
CA GLU A 177 7.99 -12.59 17.85
C GLU A 177 7.79 -11.67 19.07
N LYS A 178 7.77 -10.36 18.88
CA LYS A 178 7.45 -9.41 19.94
C LYS A 178 6.02 -9.56 20.44
N ARG A 179 5.06 -9.75 19.53
CA ARG A 179 3.64 -10.02 19.85
C ARG A 179 3.52 -11.29 20.68
N LEU A 180 4.14 -12.38 20.25
CA LEU A 180 4.16 -13.67 20.95
C LEU A 180 4.71 -13.51 22.38
N LYS A 181 5.85 -12.85 22.52
CA LYS A 181 6.47 -12.57 23.82
C LYS A 181 5.54 -11.79 24.76
N GLY A 182 4.84 -10.79 24.23
CA GLY A 182 3.85 -10.01 24.98
C GLY A 182 2.64 -10.84 25.42
N LEU A 183 2.12 -11.71 24.52
CA LEU A 183 1.00 -12.60 24.83
C LEU A 183 1.36 -13.62 25.91
N CYS A 184 2.55 -14.22 25.85
CA CYS A 184 3.03 -15.18 26.84
C CYS A 184 3.28 -14.53 28.22
N ALA A 185 3.69 -13.26 28.26
CA ALA A 185 3.92 -12.53 29.51
C ALA A 185 2.65 -11.90 30.11
N SER A 186 1.50 -12.01 29.43
CA SER A 186 0.24 -11.43 29.90
C SER A 186 -0.31 -12.13 31.13
N ALA A 187 -0.85 -11.36 32.10
CA ALA A 187 -1.54 -11.89 33.27
C ALA A 187 -2.84 -12.64 32.90
N SER A 188 -3.37 -12.40 31.69
CA SER A 188 -4.55 -13.07 31.13
C SER A 188 -4.16 -13.69 29.80
N PRO A 189 -3.59 -14.91 29.78
CA PRO A 189 -3.14 -15.55 28.54
C PRO A 189 -4.28 -15.76 27.55
N ASN A 190 -4.00 -15.50 26.28
CA ASN A 190 -4.90 -15.80 25.16
C ASN A 190 -4.29 -16.97 24.36
N PRO A 191 -4.66 -18.25 24.64
CA PRO A 191 -4.08 -19.40 23.97
C PRO A 191 -4.23 -19.37 22.44
N ALA A 192 -5.38 -18.91 21.94
CA ALA A 192 -5.62 -18.80 20.50
C ALA A 192 -4.70 -17.76 19.85
N GLY A 193 -4.52 -16.61 20.49
CA GLY A 193 -3.60 -15.56 20.00
C GLY A 193 -2.13 -15.99 20.06
N ILE A 194 -1.74 -16.78 21.08
CA ILE A 194 -0.39 -17.37 21.19
C ILE A 194 -0.17 -18.35 20.04
N ALA A 195 -1.08 -19.32 19.83
CA ALA A 195 -0.96 -20.30 18.76
C ALA A 195 -0.92 -19.64 17.37
N GLU A 196 -1.72 -18.61 17.14
CA GLU A 196 -1.68 -17.84 15.88
C GLU A 196 -0.32 -17.15 15.68
N ALA A 197 0.22 -16.46 16.69
CA ALA A 197 1.49 -15.77 16.59
C ALA A 197 2.66 -16.75 16.39
N GLU A 198 2.63 -17.92 17.05
CA GLU A 198 3.61 -18.99 16.84
C GLU A 198 3.58 -19.52 15.41
N MET A 199 2.40 -19.79 14.89
CA MET A 199 2.20 -20.28 13.54
C MET A 199 2.69 -19.26 12.50
N LEU A 200 2.34 -17.97 12.65
CA LEU A 200 2.75 -16.92 11.74
C LEU A 200 4.28 -16.71 11.77
N ALA A 201 4.89 -16.73 12.95
CA ALA A 201 6.34 -16.64 13.09
C ALA A 201 7.07 -17.85 12.46
N ALA A 202 6.53 -19.07 12.61
CA ALA A 202 7.09 -20.26 11.99
C ALA A 202 7.06 -20.15 10.45
N TRP A 203 5.94 -19.79 9.87
CA TRP A 203 5.82 -19.59 8.42
C TRP A 203 6.74 -18.48 7.87
N LEU A 204 6.90 -17.37 8.60
CA LEU A 204 7.84 -16.30 8.19
C LEU A 204 9.28 -16.81 8.16
N ARG A 205 9.70 -17.65 9.13
CA ARG A 205 11.03 -18.27 9.12
C ARG A 205 11.23 -19.20 7.94
N GLU A 206 10.22 -20.00 7.59
CA GLU A 206 10.27 -20.88 6.41
C GLU A 206 10.40 -20.07 5.10
N ILE A 207 9.62 -18.99 4.96
CA ILE A 207 9.70 -18.10 3.78
C ILE A 207 11.09 -17.46 3.67
N LEU A 208 11.65 -16.96 4.77
CA LEU A 208 12.99 -16.36 4.79
C LEU A 208 14.06 -17.41 4.44
N ALA A 209 14.02 -18.60 5.03
CA ALA A 209 14.96 -19.67 4.74
C ALA A 209 14.90 -20.10 3.25
N ALA A 210 13.72 -20.18 2.65
CA ALA A 210 13.56 -20.49 1.24
C ALA A 210 14.12 -19.39 0.32
N ARG A 211 14.03 -18.11 0.73
CA ARG A 211 14.64 -16.99 -0.02
C ARG A 211 16.16 -17.05 0.01
N ASP A 212 16.75 -17.37 1.17
CA ASP A 212 18.22 -17.44 1.32
C ASP A 212 18.81 -18.57 0.49
N GLN A 213 18.14 -19.72 0.39
CA GLN A 213 18.54 -20.82 -0.48
C GLN A 213 18.58 -20.42 -1.96
N LYS A 214 17.55 -19.70 -2.45
CA LYS A 214 17.49 -19.21 -3.84
C LYS A 214 18.56 -18.17 -4.19
N LYS A 215 19.06 -17.43 -3.21
CA LYS A 215 20.13 -16.44 -3.43
C LYS A 215 21.53 -17.05 -3.47
N GLY A 216 21.67 -18.28 -2.95
CA GLY A 216 22.94 -19.01 -2.91
C GLY A 216 23.20 -19.92 -4.13
N GLU A 217 22.20 -20.08 -4.98
CA GLU A 217 22.29 -20.77 -6.29
C GLU A 217 22.54 -19.77 -7.43
#